data_92430a85908646026252c84ba65a674b
#
_entry.id   92430a85908646026252c84ba65a674b
#
_cell.length_a   1.000
_cell.length_b   1.000
_cell.length_c   1.000
_cell.angle_alpha   90.00
_cell.angle_beta   90.00
_cell.angle_gamma   90.00
#
_symmetry.space_group_name_H-M   'P 1'
#
loop_
_entity.id
_entity.type
_entity.pdbx_description
1 polymer ?
#
loop_
_entity_poly.entity_id
_entity_poly.type
_entity_poly.pdbx_seq_one_letter_code
_entity_poly.pdbx_strand_id
1 'polypeptide(L)'
;MQNETAQNETRPLASGLTVVGALARVLPHLPNFAPVGSISLFAGARMRGWQAYAMPLVLMAVTDQFVGGWSAATPLVYVAFLINVFIGSRLRGTESPWKIGAGVAAGSLQFFLLTNFAWLAGSSMYPHTLAGVMQCYAAAIPFYGRTLASDLLYSGALFGLHAWLSRVVARAERVGTLQTA
;
A
#
# COMPACT_ATOMS: atom_id res chain seq x y z
N MET A 1 9.99 6.31 25.75
CA MET A 1 11.09 7.15 25.21
C MET A 1 11.98 6.40 24.22
N GLN A 2 12.66 5.27 24.51
CA GLN A 2 13.53 4.56 23.56
C GLN A 2 12.83 4.10 22.27
N ASN A 3 11.58 3.65 22.33
CA ASN A 3 10.81 3.25 21.15
C ASN A 3 10.38 4.42 20.24
N GLU A 4 10.26 5.61 20.78
CA GLU A 4 9.90 6.80 19.98
C GLU A 4 11.08 7.37 19.23
N THR A 5 12.27 7.34 19.84
CA THR A 5 13.52 7.78 19.20
C THR A 5 13.87 6.88 18.02
N ALA A 6 13.88 5.56 18.21
CA ALA A 6 14.15 4.59 17.14
C ALA A 6 13.13 4.67 15.98
N GLN A 7 11.87 4.97 16.28
CA GLN A 7 10.86 5.17 15.24
C GLN A 7 11.00 6.49 14.50
N ASN A 8 11.54 7.54 15.13
CA ASN A 8 11.81 8.81 14.44
C ASN A 8 12.97 8.69 13.45
N GLU A 9 13.99 7.92 13.78
CA GLU A 9 15.17 7.71 12.93
C GLU A 9 14.85 6.89 11.67
N THR A 10 13.87 6.00 11.73
CA THR A 10 13.44 5.19 10.56
C THR A 10 12.40 5.86 9.66
N ARG A 11 11.88 7.05 10.02
CA ARG A 11 10.91 7.80 9.20
C ARG A 11 11.44 8.20 7.82
N PRO A 12 12.67 8.73 7.69
CA PRO A 12 13.21 9.06 6.37
C PRO A 12 13.29 7.84 5.47
N LEU A 13 13.66 6.70 6.05
CA LEU A 13 13.73 5.42 5.35
C LEU A 13 12.34 4.97 4.85
N ALA A 14 11.32 5.03 5.71
CA ALA A 14 9.96 4.68 5.34
C ALA A 14 9.44 5.60 4.22
N SER A 15 9.70 6.91 4.32
CA SER A 15 9.34 7.87 3.28
C SER A 15 10.04 7.59 1.96
N GLY A 16 11.35 7.33 2.00
CA GLY A 16 12.14 6.98 0.81
C GLY A 16 11.63 5.72 0.12
N LEU A 17 11.34 4.66 0.87
CA LEU A 17 10.79 3.41 0.34
C LEU A 17 9.39 3.62 -0.25
N THR A 18 8.56 4.47 0.35
CA THR A 18 7.24 4.83 -0.18
C THR A 18 7.37 5.52 -1.54
N VAL A 19 8.33 6.46 -1.68
CA VAL A 19 8.60 7.16 -2.95
C VAL A 19 9.11 6.17 -4.01
N VAL A 20 10.09 5.34 -3.67
CA VAL A 20 10.64 4.33 -4.59
C VAL A 20 9.55 3.36 -5.06
N GLY A 21 8.69 2.91 -4.14
CA GLY A 21 7.55 2.07 -4.49
C GLY A 21 6.58 2.77 -5.45
N ALA A 22 6.31 4.07 -5.24
CA ALA A 22 5.44 4.84 -6.12
C ALA A 22 6.05 5.03 -7.52
N LEU A 23 7.36 5.24 -7.62
CA LEU A 23 8.05 5.30 -8.91
C LEU A 23 7.97 3.96 -9.65
N ALA A 24 8.00 2.83 -8.94
CA ALA A 24 7.82 1.51 -9.55
C ALA A 24 6.45 1.34 -10.23
N ARG A 25 5.43 2.12 -9.83
CA ARG A 25 4.11 2.13 -10.49
C ARG A 25 4.17 2.66 -11.93
N VAL A 26 5.11 3.55 -12.24
CA VAL A 26 5.24 4.15 -13.59
C VAL A 26 5.93 3.19 -14.56
N LEU A 27 6.63 2.19 -14.04
CA LEU A 27 7.26 1.16 -14.87
C LEU A 27 6.18 0.27 -15.53
N PRO A 28 6.44 -0.24 -16.75
CA PRO A 28 5.53 -1.18 -17.38
C PRO A 28 5.27 -2.40 -16.49
N HIS A 29 4.01 -2.67 -16.21
CA HIS A 29 3.58 -3.81 -15.39
C HIS A 29 2.30 -4.43 -15.94
N LEU A 30 2.00 -5.65 -15.53
CA LEU A 30 0.75 -6.32 -15.88
C LEU A 30 -0.46 -5.56 -15.29
N PRO A 31 -1.61 -5.53 -15.98
CA PRO A 31 -2.83 -4.95 -15.43
C PRO A 31 -3.17 -5.55 -14.04
N ASN A 32 -3.53 -4.71 -13.09
CA ASN A 32 -3.80 -5.06 -11.69
C ASN A 32 -2.59 -5.67 -10.93
N PHE A 33 -1.37 -5.42 -11.41
CA PHE A 33 -0.13 -5.82 -10.74
C PHE A 33 0.70 -4.56 -10.43
N ALA A 34 0.19 -3.72 -9.53
CA ALA A 34 0.78 -2.43 -9.16
C ALA A 34 1.06 -2.34 -7.66
N PRO A 35 2.11 -1.64 -7.23
CA PRO A 35 2.55 -1.60 -5.83
C PRO A 35 1.67 -0.73 -4.91
N VAL A 36 0.58 -0.15 -5.39
CA VAL A 36 -0.13 0.95 -4.72
C VAL A 36 -0.82 0.52 -3.42
N GLY A 37 -1.45 -0.66 -3.40
CA GLY A 37 -2.04 -1.22 -2.19
C GLY A 37 -1.00 -1.42 -1.10
N SER A 38 0.14 -2.00 -1.48
CA SER A 38 1.29 -2.23 -0.61
C SER A 38 1.91 -0.95 -0.08
N ILE A 39 2.09 0.07 -0.93
CA ILE A 39 2.63 1.38 -0.54
C ILE A 39 1.74 2.04 0.51
N SER A 40 0.42 2.02 0.29
CA SER A 40 -0.55 2.62 1.21
C SER A 40 -0.56 1.90 2.57
N LEU A 41 -0.55 0.56 2.55
CA LEU A 41 -0.46 -0.26 3.76
C LEU A 41 0.86 0.00 4.51
N PHE A 42 1.98 0.01 3.79
CA PHE A 42 3.31 0.25 4.35
C PHE A 42 3.44 1.66 4.96
N ALA A 43 2.97 2.70 4.26
CA ALA A 43 2.96 4.06 4.77
C ALA A 43 2.17 4.16 6.08
N GLY A 44 0.98 3.55 6.17
CA GLY A 44 0.19 3.46 7.39
C GLY A 44 0.92 2.78 8.53
N ALA A 45 1.67 1.71 8.23
CA ALA A 45 2.37 0.89 9.22
C ALA A 45 3.69 1.53 9.72
N ARG A 46 4.39 2.28 8.88
CA ARG A 46 5.76 2.80 9.17
C ARG A 46 5.85 4.32 9.26
N MET A 47 4.85 5.05 8.78
CA MET A 47 4.78 6.50 8.90
C MET A 47 3.76 6.91 9.97
N ARG A 48 3.83 8.16 10.45
CA ARG A 48 2.93 8.69 11.49
C ARG A 48 2.26 9.99 11.04
N GLY A 49 1.16 10.29 11.73
CA GLY A 49 0.40 11.52 11.53
C GLY A 49 -0.25 11.59 10.15
N TRP A 50 -0.52 12.79 9.70
CA TRP A 50 -1.18 13.06 8.42
C TRP A 50 -0.34 12.66 7.21
N GLN A 51 1.00 12.64 7.34
CA GLN A 51 1.94 12.28 6.28
C GLN A 51 1.72 10.83 5.78
N ALA A 52 1.35 9.91 6.69
CA ALA A 52 1.04 8.54 6.32
C ALA A 52 -0.12 8.44 5.33
N TYR A 53 -1.07 9.36 5.39
CA TYR A 53 -2.22 9.44 4.49
C TYR A 53 -1.94 10.30 3.25
N ALA A 54 -1.31 11.46 3.46
CA ALA A 54 -1.07 12.41 2.38
C ALA A 54 -0.05 11.90 1.35
N MET A 55 1.06 11.30 1.80
CA MET A 55 2.14 10.89 0.90
C MET A 55 1.69 9.88 -0.17
N PRO A 56 1.03 8.76 0.17
CA PRO A 56 0.53 7.83 -0.86
C PRO A 56 -0.45 8.50 -1.82
N LEU A 57 -1.34 9.36 -1.33
CA LEU A 57 -2.33 10.04 -2.17
C LEU A 57 -1.69 11.03 -3.13
N VAL A 58 -0.73 11.83 -2.65
CA VAL A 58 0.00 12.78 -3.51
C VAL A 58 0.79 12.03 -4.57
N LEU A 59 1.51 10.98 -4.18
CA LEU A 59 2.27 10.15 -5.12
C LEU A 59 1.35 9.51 -6.16
N MET A 60 0.16 9.05 -5.75
CA MET A 60 -0.85 8.54 -6.68
C MET A 60 -1.35 9.62 -7.62
N ALA A 61 -1.74 10.78 -7.11
CA ALA A 61 -2.24 11.88 -7.93
C ALA A 61 -1.22 12.31 -9.00
N VAL A 62 0.06 12.30 -8.64
CA VAL A 62 1.16 12.59 -9.58
C VAL A 62 1.31 11.46 -10.61
N THR A 63 1.35 10.21 -10.16
CA THR A 63 1.57 9.07 -11.08
C THR A 63 0.36 8.76 -11.97
N ASP A 64 -0.86 9.09 -11.56
CA ASP A 64 -2.07 8.95 -12.38
C ASP A 64 -2.02 9.77 -13.66
N GLN A 65 -1.26 10.88 -13.66
CA GLN A 65 -1.04 11.69 -14.88
C GLN A 65 -0.29 10.89 -15.97
N PHE A 66 0.47 9.88 -15.58
CA PHE A 66 1.31 9.08 -16.48
C PHE A 66 0.72 7.71 -16.79
N VAL A 67 -0.11 7.15 -15.92
CA VAL A 67 -0.51 5.73 -15.98
C VAL A 67 -1.92 5.51 -16.52
N GLY A 68 -2.82 6.48 -16.47
CA GLY A 68 -4.18 6.24 -16.97
C GLY A 68 -5.15 7.39 -16.78
N GLY A 69 -4.74 8.45 -16.10
CA GLY A 69 -5.58 9.62 -15.86
C GLY A 69 -6.71 9.37 -14.86
N TRP A 70 -7.67 10.30 -14.88
CA TRP A 70 -8.79 10.34 -13.95
C TRP A 70 -10.05 9.71 -14.57
N SER A 71 -10.81 8.98 -13.78
CA SER A 71 -12.11 8.39 -14.16
C SER A 71 -13.15 8.65 -13.07
N ALA A 72 -14.41 8.36 -13.35
CA ALA A 72 -15.49 8.46 -12.37
C ALA A 72 -15.27 7.54 -11.15
N ALA A 73 -14.51 6.45 -11.31
CA ALA A 73 -14.15 5.53 -10.22
C ALA A 73 -12.98 6.04 -9.36
N THR A 74 -12.19 7.01 -9.84
CA THR A 74 -10.98 7.50 -9.15
C THR A 74 -11.23 7.91 -7.69
N PRO A 75 -12.28 8.66 -7.33
CA PRO A 75 -12.51 9.03 -5.93
C PRO A 75 -12.65 7.81 -5.02
N LEU A 76 -13.34 6.76 -5.46
CA LEU A 76 -13.53 5.55 -4.66
C LEU A 76 -12.25 4.71 -4.57
N VAL A 77 -11.42 4.73 -5.62
CA VAL A 77 -10.07 4.15 -5.60
C VAL A 77 -9.20 4.83 -4.54
N TYR A 78 -9.22 6.16 -4.45
CA TYR A 78 -8.48 6.90 -3.43
C TYR A 78 -8.99 6.59 -2.02
N VAL A 79 -10.32 6.49 -1.83
CA VAL A 79 -10.90 6.04 -0.56
C VAL A 79 -10.41 4.64 -0.19
N ALA A 80 -10.37 3.72 -1.13
CA ALA A 80 -9.85 2.37 -0.89
C ALA A 80 -8.38 2.39 -0.45
N PHE A 81 -7.55 3.29 -0.97
CA PHE A 81 -6.17 3.44 -0.51
C PHE A 81 -6.04 4.10 0.86
N LEU A 82 -6.93 5.05 1.20
CA LEU A 82 -7.00 5.58 2.57
C LEU A 82 -7.37 4.49 3.58
N ILE A 83 -8.26 3.57 3.21
CA ILE A 83 -8.58 2.39 4.04
C ILE A 83 -7.36 1.49 4.17
N ASN A 84 -6.56 1.29 3.11
CA ASN A 84 -5.30 0.54 3.21
C ASN A 84 -4.30 1.22 4.17
N VAL A 85 -4.17 2.54 4.15
CA VAL A 85 -3.36 3.28 5.13
C VAL A 85 -3.89 3.05 6.54
N PHE A 86 -5.21 3.08 6.74
CA PHE A 86 -5.81 2.81 8.04
C PHE A 86 -5.53 1.37 8.51
N ILE A 87 -5.71 0.36 7.66
CA ILE A 87 -5.34 -1.04 7.97
C ILE A 87 -3.85 -1.12 8.34
N GLY A 88 -2.97 -0.50 7.55
CA GLY A 88 -1.55 -0.40 7.82
C GLY A 88 -1.26 0.23 9.19
N SER A 89 -2.00 1.27 9.57
CA SER A 89 -1.83 1.93 10.88
C SER A 89 -2.04 0.99 12.07
N ARG A 90 -2.84 -0.08 11.91
CA ARG A 90 -3.05 -1.14 12.91
C ARG A 90 -1.88 -2.13 12.99
N LEU A 91 -0.97 -2.09 12.01
CA LEU A 91 0.24 -2.91 11.95
C LEU A 91 1.48 -2.17 12.47
N ARG A 92 1.31 -1.01 13.11
CA ARG A 92 2.43 -0.25 13.67
C ARG A 92 3.19 -1.06 14.71
N GLY A 93 4.53 -1.06 14.59
CA GLY A 93 5.40 -1.79 15.51
C GLY A 93 5.38 -3.31 15.33
N THR A 94 4.60 -3.85 14.39
CA THR A 94 4.59 -5.28 14.11
C THR A 94 5.66 -5.66 13.08
N GLU A 95 6.39 -6.73 13.35
CA GLU A 95 7.30 -7.38 12.40
C GLU A 95 6.83 -8.81 12.05
N SER A 96 5.66 -9.22 12.56
CA SER A 96 5.11 -10.55 12.33
C SER A 96 4.66 -10.69 10.86
N PRO A 97 5.24 -11.62 10.07
CA PRO A 97 4.84 -11.82 8.68
C PRO A 97 3.37 -12.19 8.53
N TRP A 98 2.82 -12.96 9.47
CA TRP A 98 1.41 -13.36 9.46
C TRP A 98 0.46 -12.19 9.66
N LYS A 99 0.76 -11.27 10.58
CA LYS A 99 -0.04 -10.07 10.78
C LYS A 99 0.03 -9.14 9.58
N ILE A 100 1.22 -8.99 8.99
CA ILE A 100 1.41 -8.20 7.77
C ILE A 100 0.63 -8.87 6.62
N GLY A 101 0.77 -10.17 6.41
CA GLY A 101 0.04 -10.91 5.39
C GLY A 101 -1.48 -10.82 5.54
N ALA A 102 -2.00 -10.92 6.75
CA ALA A 102 -3.43 -10.72 7.04
C ALA A 102 -3.89 -9.29 6.71
N GLY A 103 -3.08 -8.28 7.04
CA GLY A 103 -3.36 -6.89 6.66
C GLY A 103 -3.35 -6.68 5.15
N VAL A 104 -2.41 -7.30 4.44
CA VAL A 104 -2.36 -7.30 2.97
C VAL A 104 -3.62 -7.92 2.38
N ALA A 105 -4.01 -9.11 2.85
CA ALA A 105 -5.21 -9.79 2.37
C ALA A 105 -6.48 -8.97 2.63
N ALA A 106 -6.61 -8.36 3.82
CA ALA A 106 -7.73 -7.48 4.14
C ALA A 106 -7.74 -6.23 3.25
N GLY A 107 -6.57 -5.63 3.01
CA GLY A 107 -6.41 -4.48 2.14
C GLY A 107 -6.77 -4.78 0.68
N SER A 108 -6.26 -5.88 0.13
CA SER A 108 -6.60 -6.31 -1.23
C SER A 108 -8.08 -6.66 -1.38
N LEU A 109 -8.68 -7.31 -0.37
CA LEU A 109 -10.09 -7.67 -0.40
C LEU A 109 -11.00 -6.43 -0.37
N GLN A 110 -10.76 -5.48 0.55
CA GLN A 110 -11.57 -4.26 0.60
C GLN A 110 -11.42 -3.44 -0.68
N PHE A 111 -10.21 -3.36 -1.25
CA PHE A 111 -9.98 -2.70 -2.52
C PHE A 111 -10.82 -3.36 -3.64
N PHE A 112 -10.75 -4.68 -3.75
CA PHE A 112 -11.55 -5.44 -4.70
C PHE A 112 -13.06 -5.15 -4.56
N LEU A 113 -13.58 -5.16 -3.33
CA LEU A 113 -14.99 -4.91 -3.08
C LEU A 113 -15.40 -3.49 -3.49
N LEU A 114 -14.64 -2.48 -3.09
CA LEU A 114 -14.97 -1.08 -3.34
C LEU A 114 -14.84 -0.69 -4.82
N THR A 115 -13.76 -1.12 -5.48
CA THR A 115 -13.52 -0.73 -6.87
C THR A 115 -14.49 -1.41 -7.83
N ASN A 116 -14.88 -2.66 -7.57
CA ASN A 116 -15.90 -3.32 -8.38
C ASN A 116 -17.30 -2.75 -8.12
N PHE A 117 -17.59 -2.30 -6.90
CA PHE A 117 -18.82 -1.55 -6.64
C PHE A 117 -18.85 -0.22 -7.41
N ALA A 118 -17.74 0.52 -7.46
CA ALA A 118 -17.64 1.75 -8.25
C ALA A 118 -17.85 1.49 -9.74
N TRP A 119 -17.28 0.42 -10.25
CA TRP A 119 -17.46 0.01 -11.63
C TRP A 119 -18.92 -0.35 -11.93
N LEU A 120 -19.55 -1.15 -11.07
CA LEU A 120 -20.96 -1.53 -11.21
C LEU A 120 -21.88 -0.32 -11.19
N ALA A 121 -21.65 0.64 -10.28
CA ALA A 121 -22.47 1.83 -10.14
C ALA A 121 -22.28 2.84 -11.27
N GLY A 122 -21.07 2.91 -11.85
CA GLY A 122 -20.68 3.89 -12.86
C GLY A 122 -20.72 3.39 -14.30
N SER A 123 -21.06 2.12 -14.55
CA SER A 123 -21.04 1.55 -15.89
C SER A 123 -22.37 0.88 -16.24
N SER A 124 -22.72 0.86 -17.53
CA SER A 124 -23.88 0.16 -18.06
C SER A 124 -23.57 -1.29 -18.48
N MET A 125 -22.36 -1.80 -18.17
CA MET A 125 -21.91 -3.13 -18.59
C MET A 125 -22.69 -4.24 -17.88
N TYR A 126 -23.11 -4.02 -16.64
CA TYR A 126 -23.86 -4.96 -15.84
C TYR A 126 -25.18 -4.34 -15.39
N PRO A 127 -26.31 -5.09 -15.42
CA PRO A 127 -27.57 -4.58 -14.89
C PRO A 127 -27.47 -4.36 -13.37
N HIS A 128 -28.13 -3.31 -12.88
CA HIS A 128 -28.18 -2.97 -11.45
C HIS A 128 -29.17 -3.89 -10.70
N THR A 129 -28.94 -5.19 -10.80
CA THR A 129 -29.70 -6.28 -10.18
C THR A 129 -28.75 -7.20 -9.42
N LEU A 130 -29.27 -8.05 -8.54
CA LEU A 130 -28.45 -9.03 -7.83
C LEU A 130 -27.64 -9.93 -8.80
N ALA A 131 -28.25 -10.33 -9.90
CA ALA A 131 -27.57 -11.12 -10.94
C ALA A 131 -26.41 -10.34 -11.58
N GLY A 132 -26.60 -9.05 -11.87
CA GLY A 132 -25.55 -8.18 -12.41
C GLY A 132 -24.42 -7.96 -11.42
N VAL A 133 -24.71 -7.81 -10.11
CA VAL A 133 -23.70 -7.76 -9.05
C VAL A 133 -22.87 -9.04 -9.06
N MET A 134 -23.53 -10.20 -9.05
CA MET A 134 -22.83 -11.49 -9.07
C MET A 134 -21.94 -11.65 -10.31
N GLN A 135 -22.43 -11.26 -11.48
CA GLN A 135 -21.67 -11.29 -12.73
C GLN A 135 -20.44 -10.39 -12.68
N CYS A 136 -20.59 -9.13 -12.20
CA CYS A 136 -19.50 -8.17 -12.07
C CYS A 136 -18.38 -8.72 -11.18
N TYR A 137 -18.72 -9.16 -9.97
CA TYR A 137 -17.73 -9.67 -9.03
C TYR A 137 -17.12 -11.00 -9.49
N ALA A 138 -17.89 -11.91 -10.09
CA ALA A 138 -17.36 -13.15 -10.64
C ALA A 138 -16.34 -12.89 -11.76
N ALA A 139 -16.65 -11.96 -12.68
CA ALA A 139 -15.74 -11.57 -13.74
C ALA A 139 -14.46 -10.89 -13.21
N ALA A 140 -14.52 -10.30 -12.02
CA ALA A 140 -13.39 -9.59 -11.39
C ALA A 140 -12.44 -10.51 -10.59
N ILE A 141 -12.82 -11.74 -10.27
CA ILE A 141 -12.00 -12.70 -9.48
C ILE A 141 -10.57 -12.89 -10.05
N PRO A 142 -10.36 -13.06 -11.37
CA PRO A 142 -9.00 -13.21 -11.91
C PRO A 142 -8.13 -11.98 -11.68
N PHE A 143 -8.72 -10.78 -11.67
CA PHE A 143 -8.01 -9.52 -11.39
C PHE A 143 -7.68 -9.39 -9.91
N TYR A 144 -8.58 -9.85 -9.02
CA TYR A 144 -8.31 -9.92 -7.59
C TYR A 144 -7.09 -10.78 -7.27
N GLY A 145 -6.98 -11.96 -7.90
CA GLY A 145 -5.81 -12.83 -7.72
C GLY A 145 -4.49 -12.14 -8.07
N ARG A 146 -4.46 -11.35 -9.15
CA ARG A 146 -3.28 -10.56 -9.54
C ARG A 146 -2.99 -9.44 -8.56
N THR A 147 -4.01 -8.71 -8.11
CA THR A 147 -3.86 -7.66 -7.10
C THR A 147 -3.30 -8.23 -5.80
N LEU A 148 -3.87 -9.32 -5.29
CA LEU A 148 -3.40 -9.97 -4.08
C LEU A 148 -1.95 -10.46 -4.19
N ALA A 149 -1.58 -11.09 -5.31
CA ALA A 149 -0.21 -11.55 -5.56
C ALA A 149 0.77 -10.37 -5.61
N SER A 150 0.40 -9.28 -6.28
CA SER A 150 1.15 -8.03 -6.32
C SER A 150 1.33 -7.44 -4.92
N ASP A 151 0.24 -7.31 -4.17
CA ASP A 151 0.27 -6.74 -2.82
C ASP A 151 1.12 -7.58 -1.86
N LEU A 152 1.08 -8.90 -1.96
CA LEU A 152 1.94 -9.78 -1.16
C LEU A 152 3.42 -9.60 -1.53
N LEU A 153 3.74 -9.56 -2.82
CA LEU A 153 5.12 -9.40 -3.31
C LEU A 153 5.70 -8.04 -2.89
N TYR A 154 5.01 -6.95 -3.20
CA TYR A 154 5.51 -5.60 -2.91
C TYR A 154 5.50 -5.30 -1.40
N SER A 155 4.51 -5.81 -0.65
CA SER A 155 4.55 -5.69 0.82
C SER A 155 5.71 -6.48 1.41
N GLY A 156 5.96 -7.70 0.94
CA GLY A 156 7.13 -8.48 1.35
C GLY A 156 8.45 -7.74 1.10
N ALA A 157 8.59 -7.12 -0.09
CA ALA A 157 9.76 -6.33 -0.44
C ALA A 157 9.88 -5.06 0.44
N LEU A 158 8.82 -4.28 0.60
CA LEU A 158 8.84 -3.03 1.36
C LEU A 158 9.10 -3.27 2.86
N PHE A 159 8.36 -4.18 3.48
CA PHE A 159 8.54 -4.49 4.91
C PHE A 159 9.87 -5.20 5.17
N GLY A 160 10.28 -6.12 4.29
CA GLY A 160 11.55 -6.83 4.40
C GLY A 160 12.75 -5.89 4.25
N LEU A 161 12.75 -5.04 3.22
CA LEU A 161 13.81 -4.07 2.99
C LEU A 161 13.88 -3.03 4.12
N HIS A 162 12.74 -2.54 4.59
CA HIS A 162 12.67 -1.64 5.74
C HIS A 162 13.30 -2.29 6.99
N ALA A 163 12.91 -3.52 7.32
CA ALA A 163 13.46 -4.24 8.47
C ALA A 163 14.97 -4.47 8.34
N TRP A 164 15.45 -4.82 7.15
CA TRP A 164 16.87 -5.02 6.90
C TRP A 164 17.66 -3.73 7.03
N LEU A 165 17.23 -2.64 6.37
CA LEU A 165 17.90 -1.33 6.41
C LEU A 165 17.91 -0.75 7.83
N SER A 166 16.80 -0.86 8.57
CA SER A 166 16.73 -0.40 9.96
C SER A 166 17.77 -1.11 10.86
N ARG A 167 18.00 -2.41 10.62
CA ARG A 167 19.05 -3.16 11.34
C ARG A 167 20.46 -2.70 10.96
N VAL A 168 20.69 -2.38 9.68
CA VAL A 168 21.99 -1.88 9.20
C VAL A 168 22.30 -0.52 9.83
N VAL A 169 21.34 0.41 9.81
CA VAL A 169 21.48 1.74 10.43
C VAL A 169 21.79 1.61 11.91
N ALA A 170 20.99 0.83 12.66
CA ALA A 170 21.20 0.64 14.09
C ALA A 170 22.57 -0.01 14.44
N ARG A 171 23.11 -0.85 13.56
CA ARG A 171 24.48 -1.39 13.74
C ARG A 171 25.55 -0.33 13.51
N ALA A 172 25.41 0.49 12.47
CA ALA A 172 26.35 1.55 12.16
C ALA A 172 26.46 2.58 13.30
N GLU A 173 25.32 2.97 13.89
CA GLU A 173 25.28 3.88 15.04
C GLU A 173 26.01 3.32 16.27
N ARG A 174 25.80 2.03 16.58
CA ARG A 174 26.51 1.37 17.69
C ARG A 174 28.02 1.35 17.51
N VAL A 175 28.51 1.12 16.30
CA VAL A 175 29.94 1.15 16.02
C VAL A 175 30.49 2.58 16.16
N GLY A 176 29.79 3.59 15.65
CA GLY A 176 30.17 4.99 15.77
C GLY A 176 30.29 5.45 17.24
N THR A 177 29.33 5.10 18.08
CA THR A 177 29.35 5.44 19.51
C THR A 177 30.50 4.77 20.28
N LEU A 178 30.93 3.58 19.90
CA LEU A 178 32.08 2.88 20.51
C LEU A 178 33.44 3.49 20.11
N GLN A 179 33.52 4.17 18.96
CA GLN A 179 34.74 4.83 18.49
C GLN A 179 34.96 6.22 19.08
N THR A 180 33.92 6.83 19.63
CA THR A 180 33.96 8.17 20.23
C THR A 180 34.03 8.17 21.78
N ALA A 181 33.98 7.00 22.40
CA ALA A 181 34.11 6.79 23.85
C ALA A 181 35.51 6.31 24.23
#